data_a9e99f6621870a264819f8ef3ebde026
#
_entry.id   a9e99f6621870a264819f8ef3ebde026
#
_cell.length_a   1.000
_cell.length_b   1.000
_cell.length_c   1.000
_cell.angle_alpha   90.00
_cell.angle_beta   90.00
_cell.angle_gamma   90.00
#
_symmetry.space_group_name_H-M   'P 1'
#
loop_
_entity.id
_entity.type
_entity.pdbx_description
1 polymer ?
#
loop_
_entity_poly.entity_id
_entity_poly.type
_entity_poly.pdbx_seq_one_letter_code
_entity_poly.pdbx_strand_id
1 'polypeptide(L)'
;ERETITKQIFAVSRTPADGCVSPFVDGYKKDQCGQMCKYDKDKAVELYKKSGGYKGTLTIAVNGDGDHKAWSQAICNGWKNDLGLKCQLKVTPDFKTLRDMITKRQLQGFLRSGWQMVYPSIENFLTPMYATGASSNDNDYSNKAFDAKLADAAAATNTGEANKLYQKAEKMLVEDPPNIPLWTTSTPFAWSNKVANVKLTPFGTIDFQSVSVK
;
A
#
# COMPACT_ATOMS: atom_id res chain seq x y z
N GLU A 1 5.61 13.41 3.75
CA GLU A 1 4.35 14.21 3.98
C GLU A 1 3.17 13.65 3.19
N ARG A 2 2.67 12.48 3.57
CA ARG A 2 1.56 11.80 2.86
C ARG A 2 0.28 12.61 2.88
N GLU A 3 -0.02 13.26 3.99
CA GLU A 3 -1.22 14.11 4.13
C GLU A 3 -1.22 15.28 3.14
N THR A 4 -0.07 15.94 2.95
CA THR A 4 0.09 17.01 1.97
C THR A 4 -0.11 16.48 0.55
N ILE A 5 0.53 15.34 0.22
CA ILE A 5 0.40 14.71 -1.10
C ILE A 5 -1.05 14.32 -1.38
N THR A 6 -1.73 13.67 -0.43
CA THR A 6 -3.13 13.24 -0.63
C THR A 6 -4.06 14.41 -0.79
N LYS A 7 -3.90 15.48 -0.02
CA LYS A 7 -4.70 16.72 -0.14
C LYS A 7 -4.49 17.44 -1.46
N GLN A 8 -3.23 17.63 -1.87
CA GLN A 8 -2.90 18.50 -3.01
C GLN A 8 -3.06 17.78 -4.36
N ILE A 9 -2.80 16.47 -4.40
CA ILE A 9 -2.81 15.72 -5.67
C ILE A 9 -4.12 14.95 -5.86
N PHE A 10 -4.67 14.39 -4.79
CA PHE A 10 -5.79 13.44 -4.88
C PHE A 10 -7.10 13.94 -4.29
N ALA A 11 -7.09 15.11 -3.65
CA ALA A 11 -8.26 15.69 -2.99
C ALA A 11 -8.93 14.70 -2.01
N VAL A 12 -10.07 14.12 -2.39
CA VAL A 12 -10.85 13.21 -1.54
C VAL A 12 -10.69 11.73 -1.88
N SER A 13 -9.93 11.40 -2.93
CA SER A 13 -9.84 10.02 -3.44
C SER A 13 -8.78 9.16 -2.77
N ARG A 14 -7.99 9.73 -1.85
CA ARG A 14 -6.95 9.02 -1.12
C ARG A 14 -6.93 9.46 0.34
N THR A 15 -6.78 8.48 1.23
CA THR A 15 -6.60 8.70 2.67
C THR A 15 -5.27 8.11 3.10
N PRO A 16 -4.40 8.86 3.81
CA PRO A 16 -3.15 8.31 4.33
C PRO A 16 -3.38 6.99 5.06
N ALA A 17 -2.58 5.99 4.74
CA ALA A 17 -2.67 4.69 5.39
C ALA A 17 -2.13 4.74 6.83
N ASP A 18 -2.73 3.97 7.71
CA ASP A 18 -2.32 3.81 9.11
C ASP A 18 -1.88 2.38 9.45
N GLY A 19 -1.70 1.55 8.41
CA GLY A 19 -1.25 0.18 8.43
C GLY A 19 -1.01 -0.35 7.02
N CYS A 20 -0.71 -1.63 6.93
CA CYS A 20 -0.52 -2.34 5.65
C CYS A 20 -1.85 -2.87 5.08
N VAL A 21 -2.93 -2.77 5.83
CA VAL A 21 -4.23 -3.37 5.53
C VAL A 21 -5.29 -2.27 5.32
N SER A 22 -6.21 -2.52 4.39
CA SER A 22 -7.32 -1.60 4.13
C SER A 22 -8.29 -1.50 5.32
N PRO A 23 -8.81 -0.30 5.65
CA PRO A 23 -9.81 -0.14 6.71
C PRO A 23 -11.18 -0.78 6.39
N PHE A 24 -11.37 -1.30 5.20
CA PHE A 24 -12.63 -1.89 4.73
C PHE A 24 -12.70 -3.42 4.84
N VAL A 25 -11.71 -4.04 5.49
CA VAL A 25 -11.68 -5.50 5.64
C VAL A 25 -11.88 -5.93 7.08
N ASP A 26 -12.42 -7.13 7.24
CA ASP A 26 -12.49 -7.78 8.55
C ASP A 26 -11.07 -8.02 9.09
N GLY A 27 -10.91 -7.77 10.38
CA GLY A 27 -9.61 -7.84 11.05
C GLY A 27 -8.77 -6.55 10.97
N TYR A 28 -9.21 -5.51 10.24
CA TYR A 28 -8.50 -4.23 10.29
C TYR A 28 -8.39 -3.69 11.72
N LYS A 29 -7.25 -3.14 12.02
CA LYS A 29 -7.01 -2.43 13.28
C LYS A 29 -6.36 -1.08 13.01
N LYS A 30 -6.99 -0.03 13.51
CA LYS A 30 -6.52 1.33 13.34
C LYS A 30 -5.13 1.55 13.95
N ASP A 31 -4.32 2.40 13.30
CA ASP A 31 -3.02 2.89 13.77
C ASP A 31 -1.98 1.77 14.01
N GLN A 32 -2.03 0.70 13.20
CA GLN A 32 -1.08 -0.41 13.33
C GLN A 32 0.37 0.00 13.06
N CYS A 33 0.62 0.95 12.18
CA CYS A 33 1.98 1.43 11.89
C CYS A 33 2.46 2.57 12.79
N GLY A 34 1.61 3.12 13.66
CA GLY A 34 1.98 4.09 14.69
C GLY A 34 2.87 5.22 14.17
N GLN A 35 4.02 5.45 14.81
CA GLN A 35 4.96 6.51 14.44
C GLN A 35 5.59 6.34 13.05
N MET A 36 5.77 5.11 12.55
CA MET A 36 6.30 4.87 11.21
C MET A 36 5.44 5.47 10.10
N CYS A 37 4.16 5.61 10.35
CA CYS A 37 3.21 6.21 9.42
C CYS A 37 3.01 7.72 9.64
N LYS A 38 3.71 8.34 10.56
CA LYS A 38 3.65 9.79 10.79
C LYS A 38 4.87 10.47 10.16
N TYR A 39 4.63 11.61 9.53
CA TYR A 39 5.72 12.42 9.03
C TYR A 39 6.46 13.08 10.20
N ASP A 40 7.74 12.79 10.28
CA ASP A 40 8.67 13.35 11.27
C ASP A 40 10.01 13.60 10.57
N LYS A 41 10.21 14.84 10.13
CA LYS A 41 11.41 15.24 9.39
C LYS A 41 12.67 15.08 10.23
N ASP A 42 12.63 15.52 11.49
CA ASP A 42 13.82 15.53 12.35
C ASP A 42 14.27 14.10 12.65
N LYS A 43 13.31 13.23 12.93
CA LYS A 43 13.58 11.80 13.13
C LYS A 43 14.09 11.13 11.85
N ALA A 44 13.53 11.47 10.69
CA ALA A 44 14.00 10.96 9.40
C ALA A 44 15.46 11.38 9.14
N VAL A 45 15.82 12.64 9.38
CA VAL A 45 17.19 13.16 9.24
C VAL A 45 18.14 12.45 10.21
N GLU A 46 17.73 12.27 11.47
CA GLU A 46 18.53 11.54 12.47
C GLU A 46 18.84 10.12 12.00
N LEU A 47 17.80 9.36 11.64
CA LEU A 47 17.92 7.97 11.20
C LEU A 47 18.74 7.84 9.91
N TYR A 48 18.54 8.76 8.97
CA TYR A 48 19.30 8.79 7.72
C TYR A 48 20.79 9.01 7.96
N LYS A 49 21.14 9.96 8.85
CA LYS A 49 22.54 10.18 9.26
C LYS A 49 23.12 8.96 9.97
N LYS A 50 22.35 8.36 10.88
CA LYS A 50 22.77 7.17 11.64
C LYS A 50 23.01 5.95 10.74
N SER A 51 22.26 5.80 9.65
CA SER A 51 22.47 4.73 8.67
C SER A 51 23.70 4.92 7.76
N GLY A 52 24.42 6.05 7.86
CA GLY A 52 25.53 6.39 6.96
C GLY A 52 25.09 7.06 5.66
N GLY A 53 23.79 7.29 5.49
CA GLY A 53 23.21 7.89 4.28
C GLY A 53 23.25 6.97 3.08
N TYR A 54 22.83 7.50 1.93
CA TYR A 54 22.86 6.78 0.64
C TYR A 54 23.61 7.59 -0.42
N LYS A 55 24.61 7.00 -1.05
CA LYS A 55 25.51 7.70 -2.00
C LYS A 55 25.06 7.60 -3.46
N GLY A 56 24.03 6.80 -3.75
CA GLY A 56 23.52 6.59 -5.11
C GLY A 56 22.39 7.56 -5.47
N THR A 57 21.73 7.26 -6.60
CA THR A 57 20.45 7.88 -7.00
C THR A 57 19.36 6.86 -6.77
N LEU A 58 18.41 7.16 -5.89
CA LEU A 58 17.22 6.35 -5.71
C LEU A 58 16.32 6.44 -6.94
N THR A 59 15.68 5.34 -7.30
CA THR A 59 14.67 5.32 -8.35
C THR A 59 13.33 4.91 -7.79
N ILE A 60 12.25 5.53 -8.30
CA ILE A 60 10.89 5.07 -8.10
C ILE A 60 10.34 4.66 -9.45
N ALA A 61 10.07 3.38 -9.63
CA ALA A 61 9.50 2.85 -10.86
C ALA A 61 7.97 2.96 -10.82
N VAL A 62 7.40 3.55 -11.87
CA VAL A 62 5.95 3.77 -12.03
C VAL A 62 5.53 3.54 -13.48
N ASN A 63 4.27 3.16 -13.70
CA ASN A 63 3.70 3.11 -15.05
C ASN A 63 3.19 4.49 -15.48
N GLY A 64 3.32 4.77 -16.78
CA GLY A 64 3.00 6.06 -17.37
C GLY A 64 1.55 6.28 -17.76
N ASP A 65 0.77 5.19 -17.87
CA ASP A 65 -0.67 5.16 -18.19
C ASP A 65 -1.57 5.35 -16.96
N GLY A 66 -1.00 5.57 -15.76
CA GLY A 66 -1.71 5.86 -14.51
C GLY A 66 -1.33 7.24 -13.94
N ASP A 67 -1.99 7.60 -12.85
CA ASP A 67 -1.82 8.88 -12.11
C ASP A 67 -0.60 8.89 -11.16
N HIS A 68 0.49 8.19 -11.54
CA HIS A 68 1.59 7.92 -10.62
C HIS A 68 2.73 8.92 -10.64
N LYS A 69 2.89 9.69 -11.72
CA LYS A 69 4.05 10.60 -11.89
C LYS A 69 4.07 11.73 -10.86
N ALA A 70 2.91 12.37 -10.63
CA ALA A 70 2.83 13.56 -9.79
C ALA A 70 3.21 13.25 -8.33
N TRP A 71 2.60 12.23 -7.73
CA TRP A 71 2.85 11.89 -6.34
C TRP A 71 4.25 11.31 -6.12
N SER A 72 4.76 10.49 -7.05
CA SER A 72 6.11 9.95 -6.93
C SER A 72 7.17 11.02 -7.10
N GLN A 73 6.94 12.03 -7.96
CA GLN A 73 7.79 13.21 -8.03
C GLN A 73 7.76 14.01 -6.74
N ALA A 74 6.58 14.17 -6.12
CA ALA A 74 6.46 14.85 -4.83
C ALA A 74 7.26 14.13 -3.72
N ILE A 75 7.25 12.79 -3.69
CA ILE A 75 8.08 11.99 -2.78
C ILE A 75 9.57 12.24 -3.05
N CYS A 76 10.01 12.16 -4.31
CA CYS A 76 11.41 12.45 -4.68
C CYS A 76 11.84 13.86 -4.25
N ASN A 77 10.98 14.86 -4.44
CA ASN A 77 11.26 16.23 -4.02
C ASN A 77 11.37 16.35 -2.49
N GLY A 78 10.49 15.67 -1.75
CA GLY A 78 10.54 15.60 -0.29
C GLY A 78 11.86 14.99 0.20
N TRP A 79 12.27 13.86 -0.33
CA TRP A 79 13.55 13.24 0.02
C TRP A 79 14.76 14.11 -0.31
N LYS A 80 14.71 14.82 -1.45
CA LYS A 80 15.77 15.77 -1.80
C LYS A 80 15.83 16.94 -0.80
N ASN A 81 14.67 17.50 -0.44
CA ASN A 81 14.60 18.66 0.44
C ASN A 81 14.94 18.35 1.88
N ASP A 82 14.51 17.18 2.38
CA ASP A 82 14.68 16.82 3.79
C ASP A 82 15.97 16.06 4.07
N LEU A 83 16.41 15.21 3.14
CA LEU A 83 17.54 14.30 3.34
C LEU A 83 18.72 14.55 2.39
N GLY A 84 18.58 15.46 1.41
CA GLY A 84 19.59 15.66 0.37
C GLY A 84 19.74 14.49 -0.60
N LEU A 85 18.78 13.55 -0.62
CA LEU A 85 18.83 12.37 -1.47
C LEU A 85 18.64 12.73 -2.95
N LYS A 86 19.44 12.11 -3.82
CA LYS A 86 19.18 12.11 -5.25
C LYS A 86 18.09 11.09 -5.55
N CYS A 87 17.01 11.52 -6.19
CA CYS A 87 15.90 10.64 -6.57
C CYS A 87 15.43 10.96 -7.99
N GLN A 88 15.05 9.93 -8.74
CA GLN A 88 14.51 10.03 -10.09
C GLN A 88 13.40 9.00 -10.32
N LEU A 89 12.50 9.30 -11.25
CA LEU A 89 11.48 8.36 -11.67
C LEU A 89 11.98 7.48 -12.81
N LYS A 90 11.64 6.20 -12.77
CA LYS A 90 11.70 5.28 -13.90
C LYS A 90 10.29 5.01 -14.38
N VAL A 91 9.89 5.70 -15.44
CA VAL A 91 8.53 5.61 -15.98
C VAL A 91 8.51 4.59 -17.11
N THR A 92 7.71 3.51 -16.95
CA THR A 92 7.41 2.57 -18.04
C THR A 92 6.24 3.09 -18.89
N PRO A 93 6.13 2.69 -20.16
CA PRO A 93 5.00 3.12 -21.01
C PRO A 93 3.63 2.82 -20.39
N ASP A 94 3.47 1.61 -19.85
CA ASP A 94 2.22 1.08 -19.33
C ASP A 94 2.43 0.16 -18.12
N PHE A 95 1.32 -0.23 -17.49
CA PHE A 95 1.33 -1.13 -16.32
C PHE A 95 1.82 -2.54 -16.66
N LYS A 96 1.50 -3.06 -17.85
CA LYS A 96 1.95 -4.39 -18.27
C LYS A 96 3.49 -4.44 -18.30
N THR A 97 4.12 -3.46 -18.93
CA THR A 97 5.58 -3.34 -18.99
C THR A 97 6.20 -3.25 -17.60
N LEU A 98 5.60 -2.46 -16.71
CA LEU A 98 6.05 -2.39 -15.31
C LEU A 98 5.97 -3.77 -14.63
N ARG A 99 4.84 -4.48 -14.75
CA ARG A 99 4.66 -5.83 -14.18
C ARG A 99 5.66 -6.84 -14.74
N ASP A 100 5.90 -6.83 -16.03
CA ASP A 100 6.88 -7.72 -16.68
C ASP A 100 8.29 -7.50 -16.11
N MET A 101 8.68 -6.23 -15.89
CA MET A 101 9.97 -5.87 -15.29
C MET A 101 10.07 -6.29 -13.81
N ILE A 102 8.99 -6.14 -13.04
CA ILE A 102 8.92 -6.57 -11.63
C ILE A 102 9.09 -8.10 -11.57
N THR A 103 8.29 -8.84 -12.34
CA THR A 103 8.32 -10.31 -12.37
C THR A 103 9.71 -10.84 -12.76
N LYS A 104 10.39 -10.17 -13.69
CA LYS A 104 11.74 -10.53 -14.13
C LYS A 104 12.85 -9.98 -13.22
N ARG A 105 12.52 -9.34 -12.10
CA ARG A 105 13.48 -8.71 -11.17
C ARG A 105 14.46 -7.74 -11.85
N GLN A 106 13.97 -6.98 -12.85
CA GLN A 106 14.77 -6.02 -13.63
C GLN A 106 14.72 -4.59 -13.07
N LEU A 107 14.06 -4.39 -11.94
CA LEU A 107 13.97 -3.10 -11.26
C LEU A 107 14.87 -3.09 -10.03
N GLN A 108 15.48 -1.93 -9.80
CA GLN A 108 16.23 -1.62 -8.58
C GLN A 108 15.67 -0.34 -7.98
N GLY A 109 15.64 -0.25 -6.65
CA GLY A 109 15.05 0.87 -5.92
C GLY A 109 13.59 0.62 -5.58
N PHE A 110 12.83 1.70 -5.44
CA PHE A 110 11.41 1.61 -5.10
C PHE A 110 10.56 1.38 -6.35
N LEU A 111 9.48 0.66 -6.18
CA LEU A 111 8.46 0.49 -7.20
C LEU A 111 7.09 0.85 -6.61
N ARG A 112 6.22 1.41 -7.45
CA ARG A 112 4.84 1.59 -7.04
C ARG A 112 4.16 0.23 -6.99
N SER A 113 3.48 -0.04 -5.90
CA SER A 113 2.66 -1.23 -5.73
C SER A 113 1.28 -0.84 -5.21
N GLY A 114 0.34 -1.75 -5.27
CA GLY A 114 -0.99 -1.61 -4.72
C GLY A 114 -1.69 -2.96 -4.70
N TRP A 115 -2.57 -3.15 -3.74
CA TRP A 115 -3.38 -4.35 -3.61
C TRP A 115 -4.85 -3.99 -3.52
N GLN A 116 -5.67 -4.69 -4.26
CA GLN A 116 -7.12 -4.66 -4.13
C GLN A 116 -7.58 -6.01 -3.59
N MET A 117 -8.39 -5.99 -2.55
CA MET A 117 -8.88 -7.22 -1.94
C MET A 117 -9.66 -8.07 -2.95
N VAL A 118 -9.45 -9.37 -2.91
CA VAL A 118 -10.24 -10.39 -3.61
C VAL A 118 -11.41 -10.86 -2.71
N TYR A 119 -11.19 -10.84 -1.41
CA TYR A 119 -12.20 -11.04 -0.37
C TYR A 119 -11.87 -10.14 0.85
N PRO A 120 -12.90 -9.72 1.63
CA PRO A 120 -12.76 -8.68 2.66
C PRO A 120 -12.17 -9.25 3.96
N SER A 121 -10.93 -9.71 3.93
CA SER A 121 -10.19 -10.24 5.09
C SER A 121 -8.80 -9.63 5.18
N ILE A 122 -8.33 -9.40 6.40
CA ILE A 122 -6.95 -9.00 6.69
C ILE A 122 -5.94 -9.98 6.08
N GLU A 123 -6.24 -11.26 6.06
CA GLU A 123 -5.40 -12.31 5.47
C GLU A 123 -5.07 -12.00 4.01
N ASN A 124 -6.06 -11.51 3.24
CA ASN A 124 -5.88 -11.20 1.83
C ASN A 124 -4.87 -10.08 1.54
N PHE A 125 -4.55 -9.24 2.52
CA PHE A 125 -3.51 -8.22 2.44
C PHE A 125 -2.15 -8.71 2.92
N LEU A 126 -2.08 -9.80 3.66
CA LEU A 126 -0.84 -10.28 4.28
C LEU A 126 -0.25 -11.46 3.51
N THR A 127 -1.00 -12.55 3.39
CA THR A 127 -0.47 -13.79 2.82
C THR A 127 -0.04 -13.66 1.36
N PRO A 128 -0.86 -13.16 0.42
CA PRO A 128 -0.46 -13.08 -0.98
C PRO A 128 0.70 -12.14 -1.26
N MET A 129 0.86 -11.08 -0.44
CA MET A 129 1.83 -10.03 -0.68
C MET A 129 3.15 -10.22 0.06
N TYR A 130 3.17 -10.97 1.18
CA TYR A 130 4.34 -10.98 2.06
C TYR A 130 4.78 -12.38 2.51
N ALA A 131 3.96 -13.43 2.37
CA ALA A 131 4.42 -14.78 2.67
C ALA A 131 5.61 -15.17 1.77
N THR A 132 6.57 -15.89 2.32
CA THR A 132 7.74 -16.35 1.56
C THR A 132 7.31 -17.13 0.33
N GLY A 133 7.76 -16.71 -0.85
CA GLY A 133 7.44 -17.34 -2.13
C GLY A 133 6.02 -17.10 -2.66
N ALA A 134 5.22 -16.25 -2.02
CA ALA A 134 3.89 -15.90 -2.53
C ALA A 134 3.98 -15.16 -3.88
N SER A 135 3.01 -15.41 -4.76
CA SER A 135 3.04 -14.95 -6.17
C SER A 135 3.03 -13.42 -6.33
N SER A 136 2.50 -12.70 -5.35
CA SER A 136 2.43 -11.23 -5.36
C SER A 136 3.43 -10.58 -4.40
N ASN A 137 4.35 -11.36 -3.86
CA ASN A 137 5.47 -10.88 -3.04
C ASN A 137 6.56 -10.30 -3.95
N ASP A 138 6.34 -9.10 -4.44
CA ASP A 138 7.22 -8.43 -5.41
C ASP A 138 8.56 -8.01 -4.81
N ASN A 139 8.68 -7.98 -3.49
CA ASN A 139 9.88 -7.55 -2.77
C ASN A 139 10.77 -8.71 -2.33
N ASP A 140 10.39 -9.95 -2.65
CA ASP A 140 11.07 -11.17 -2.18
C ASP A 140 11.23 -11.21 -0.65
N TYR A 141 10.28 -10.60 0.08
CA TYR A 141 10.28 -10.62 1.54
C TYR A 141 10.23 -12.07 2.05
N SER A 142 11.05 -12.38 3.02
CA SER A 142 11.12 -13.72 3.59
C SER A 142 11.43 -13.61 5.08
N ASN A 143 10.46 -13.99 5.91
CA ASN A 143 10.60 -14.00 7.36
C ASN A 143 9.87 -15.22 7.94
N LYS A 144 10.64 -16.18 8.43
CA LYS A 144 10.09 -17.44 8.97
C LYS A 144 9.12 -17.25 10.13
N ALA A 145 9.36 -16.23 10.98
CA ALA A 145 8.47 -15.93 12.10
C ALA A 145 7.15 -15.32 11.62
N PHE A 146 7.20 -14.50 10.57
CA PHE A 146 6.01 -13.97 9.89
C PHE A 146 5.20 -15.12 9.24
N ASP A 147 5.84 -15.99 8.48
CA ASP A 147 5.18 -17.13 7.84
C ASP A 147 4.53 -18.07 8.87
N ALA A 148 5.22 -18.35 9.99
CA ALA A 148 4.66 -19.11 11.08
C ALA A 148 3.43 -18.43 11.69
N LYS A 149 3.46 -17.08 11.82
CA LYS A 149 2.32 -16.34 12.36
C LYS A 149 1.11 -16.36 11.42
N LEU A 150 1.33 -16.33 10.09
CA LEU A 150 0.26 -16.53 9.11
C LEU A 150 -0.34 -17.94 9.21
N ALA A 151 0.51 -18.97 9.37
CA ALA A 151 0.05 -20.35 9.53
C ALA A 151 -0.75 -20.53 10.83
N ASP A 152 -0.29 -19.98 11.96
CA ASP A 152 -1.04 -19.96 13.22
C ASP A 152 -2.43 -19.31 13.05
N ALA A 153 -2.48 -18.18 12.33
CA ALA A 153 -3.73 -17.46 12.08
C ALA A 153 -4.70 -18.28 11.20
N ALA A 154 -4.18 -18.93 10.17
CA ALA A 154 -4.97 -19.78 9.28
C ALA A 154 -5.51 -21.06 9.99
N ALA A 155 -4.80 -21.55 11.00
CA ALA A 155 -5.21 -22.70 11.80
C ALA A 155 -6.16 -22.35 12.96
N ALA A 156 -6.44 -21.08 13.22
CA ALA A 156 -7.30 -20.64 14.32
C ALA A 156 -8.74 -21.13 14.15
N THR A 157 -9.38 -21.50 15.25
CA THR A 157 -10.71 -22.12 15.26
C THR A 157 -11.86 -21.12 15.10
N ASN A 158 -11.58 -19.84 15.22
CA ASN A 158 -12.57 -18.79 15.04
C ASN A 158 -11.92 -17.51 14.46
N THR A 159 -12.72 -16.72 13.78
CA THR A 159 -12.30 -15.48 13.08
C THR A 159 -11.67 -14.45 14.02
N GLY A 160 -12.18 -14.31 15.24
CA GLY A 160 -11.67 -13.33 16.20
C GLY A 160 -10.23 -13.64 16.64
N GLU A 161 -9.90 -14.92 16.82
CA GLU A 161 -8.54 -15.37 17.13
C GLU A 161 -7.64 -15.23 15.90
N ALA A 162 -8.09 -15.68 14.73
CA ALA A 162 -7.39 -15.49 13.46
C ALA A 162 -7.01 -14.03 13.23
N ASN A 163 -7.96 -13.12 13.36
CA ASN A 163 -7.73 -11.68 13.17
C ASN A 163 -6.68 -11.11 14.14
N LYS A 164 -6.68 -11.54 15.41
CA LYS A 164 -5.65 -11.12 16.37
C LYS A 164 -4.25 -11.60 15.97
N LEU A 165 -4.13 -12.79 15.41
CA LEU A 165 -2.86 -13.34 14.95
C LEU A 165 -2.39 -12.63 13.67
N TYR A 166 -3.29 -12.36 12.71
CA TYR A 166 -2.97 -11.56 11.53
C TYR A 166 -2.57 -10.13 11.89
N GLN A 167 -3.21 -9.49 12.87
CA GLN A 167 -2.81 -8.17 13.36
C GLN A 167 -1.41 -8.17 13.97
N LYS A 168 -1.00 -9.28 14.63
CA LYS A 168 0.38 -9.44 15.10
C LYS A 168 1.35 -9.62 13.93
N ALA A 169 0.96 -10.36 12.89
CA ALA A 169 1.77 -10.48 11.67
C ALA A 169 1.91 -9.12 10.96
N GLU A 170 0.84 -8.33 10.82
CA GLU A 170 0.92 -6.97 10.27
C GLU A 170 1.92 -6.10 11.04
N LYS A 171 1.95 -6.20 12.37
CA LYS A 171 2.90 -5.45 13.18
C LYS A 171 4.36 -5.83 12.90
N MET A 172 4.64 -7.08 12.55
CA MET A 172 5.98 -7.49 12.15
C MET A 172 6.44 -6.82 10.85
N LEU A 173 5.51 -6.58 9.91
CA LEU A 173 5.81 -5.81 8.69
C LEU A 173 6.11 -4.34 8.97
N VAL A 174 5.61 -3.80 10.07
CA VAL A 174 5.94 -2.43 10.50
C VAL A 174 7.35 -2.35 11.08
N GLU A 175 7.79 -3.39 11.76
CA GLU A 175 9.12 -3.46 12.38
C GLU A 175 10.24 -3.75 11.35
N ASP A 176 9.91 -4.49 10.29
CA ASP A 176 10.80 -4.83 9.17
C ASP A 176 10.06 -4.61 7.82
N PRO A 177 9.90 -3.35 7.39
CA PRO A 177 8.95 -2.98 6.35
C PRO A 177 9.44 -3.33 4.93
N PRO A 178 8.85 -4.33 4.27
CA PRO A 178 9.10 -4.59 2.85
C PRO A 178 8.45 -3.53 1.95
N ASN A 179 7.40 -2.86 2.44
CA ASN A 179 6.67 -1.81 1.75
C ASN A 179 6.47 -0.58 2.66
N ILE A 180 6.34 0.58 2.04
CA ILE A 180 5.96 1.82 2.72
C ILE A 180 4.47 2.06 2.45
N PRO A 181 3.58 1.90 3.44
CA PRO A 181 2.15 2.18 3.27
C PRO A 181 1.94 3.68 2.99
N LEU A 182 1.38 4.02 1.84
CA LEU A 182 1.16 5.42 1.46
C LEU A 182 -0.26 5.86 1.78
N TRP A 183 -1.26 5.22 1.17
CA TRP A 183 -2.67 5.57 1.32
C TRP A 183 -3.58 4.42 0.91
N THR A 184 -4.82 4.52 1.35
CA THR A 184 -5.95 3.76 0.81
C THR A 184 -6.68 4.60 -0.24
N THR A 185 -7.25 3.91 -1.23
CA THR A 185 -7.95 4.52 -2.34
C THR A 185 -9.46 4.42 -2.12
N SER A 186 -10.16 5.55 -2.28
CA SER A 186 -11.62 5.59 -2.43
C SER A 186 -11.93 5.98 -3.86
N THR A 187 -12.77 5.20 -4.53
CA THR A 187 -13.20 5.52 -5.88
C THR A 187 -14.50 6.32 -5.82
N PRO A 188 -14.50 7.60 -6.22
CA PRO A 188 -15.75 8.35 -6.31
C PRO A 188 -16.60 7.82 -7.47
N PHE A 189 -17.90 7.69 -7.23
CA PHE A 189 -18.87 7.26 -8.23
C PHE A 189 -19.88 8.35 -8.49
N ALA A 190 -20.32 8.44 -9.75
CA ALA A 190 -21.43 9.27 -10.15
C ALA A 190 -22.42 8.43 -10.96
N TRP A 191 -23.70 8.74 -10.84
CA TRP A 191 -24.77 8.08 -11.58
C TRP A 191 -25.82 9.07 -12.02
N SER A 192 -26.59 8.69 -13.04
CA SER A 192 -27.66 9.51 -13.60
C SER A 192 -28.79 9.70 -12.57
N ASN A 193 -29.41 10.88 -12.56
CA ASN A 193 -30.62 11.14 -11.78
C ASN A 193 -31.84 10.32 -12.22
N LYS A 194 -31.76 9.59 -13.35
CA LYS A 194 -32.77 8.66 -13.83
C LYS A 194 -32.77 7.32 -13.08
N VAL A 195 -31.78 7.06 -12.26
CA VAL A 195 -31.71 5.86 -11.43
C VAL A 195 -31.69 6.21 -9.94
N ALA A 196 -32.11 5.26 -9.12
CA ALA A 196 -32.13 5.36 -7.67
C ALA A 196 -31.56 4.09 -7.02
N ASN A 197 -31.39 4.13 -5.71
CA ASN A 197 -30.92 3.00 -4.89
C ASN A 197 -29.55 2.45 -5.30
N VAL A 198 -28.70 3.26 -5.93
CA VAL A 198 -27.36 2.84 -6.33
C VAL A 198 -26.53 2.60 -5.06
N LYS A 199 -26.09 1.36 -4.87
CA LYS A 199 -25.21 0.92 -3.79
C LYS A 199 -23.93 0.37 -4.37
N LEU A 200 -22.86 0.43 -3.60
CA LEU A 200 -21.58 -0.19 -3.96
C LEU A 200 -21.38 -1.44 -3.11
N THR A 201 -20.82 -2.45 -3.74
CA THR A 201 -20.30 -3.62 -3.03
C THR A 201 -19.04 -3.24 -2.25
N PRO A 202 -18.58 -4.04 -1.29
CA PRO A 202 -17.30 -3.84 -0.62
C PRO A 202 -16.08 -3.78 -1.57
N PHE A 203 -16.23 -4.30 -2.80
CA PHE A 203 -15.20 -4.28 -3.84
C PHE A 203 -15.20 -3.00 -4.69
N GLY A 204 -16.09 -2.03 -4.39
CA GLY A 204 -16.21 -0.79 -5.14
C GLY A 204 -16.90 -0.94 -6.50
N THR A 205 -17.62 -2.03 -6.73
CA THR A 205 -18.45 -2.24 -7.92
C THR A 205 -19.91 -1.92 -7.61
N ILE A 206 -20.69 -1.60 -8.63
CA ILE A 206 -22.13 -1.32 -8.46
C ILE A 206 -22.85 -2.64 -8.12
N ASP A 207 -23.65 -2.60 -7.06
CA ASP A 207 -24.63 -3.64 -6.76
C ASP A 207 -25.86 -3.43 -7.66
N PHE A 208 -25.84 -4.08 -8.82
CA PHE A 208 -26.92 -3.93 -9.81
C PHE A 208 -28.27 -4.44 -9.32
N GLN A 209 -28.33 -5.30 -8.31
CA GLN A 209 -29.58 -5.77 -7.72
C GLN A 209 -30.29 -4.68 -6.94
N SER A 210 -29.56 -3.70 -6.44
CA SER A 210 -30.13 -2.58 -5.69
C SER A 210 -30.64 -1.45 -6.58
N VAL A 211 -30.21 -1.35 -7.85
CA VAL A 211 -30.50 -0.23 -8.74
C VAL A 211 -31.95 -0.30 -9.25
N SER A 212 -32.66 0.81 -9.21
CA SER A 212 -34.00 0.97 -9.80
C SER A 212 -34.02 2.16 -10.76
N VAL A 213 -34.83 2.07 -11.80
CA VAL A 213 -35.16 3.19 -12.69
C VAL A 213 -36.26 4.02 -12.04
N LYS A 214 -36.11 5.35 -12.11
CA LYS A 214 -37.15 6.30 -11.65
C LYS A 214 -38.22 6.52 -12.71
#